data_3acac6271e1ddce6ab2cb695d78c881d
#
_entry.id   3acac6271e1ddce6ab2cb695d78c881d
#
_cell.length_a   1.000
_cell.length_b   1.000
_cell.length_c   1.000
_cell.angle_alpha   90.00
_cell.angle_beta   90.00
_cell.angle_gamma   90.00
#
_symmetry.space_group_name_H-M   'P 1'
#
loop_
_entity.id
_entity.type
_entity.pdbx_description
1 polymer ?
#
loop_
_entity_poly.entity_id
_entity_poly.type
_entity_poly.pdbx_seq_one_letter_code
_entity_poly.pdbx_strand_id
1 'polypeptide(L)'
;MELHTDAKSRIEAVDALRGFAVMAILLVHNLEHFIFPVYPADSAGWLGTLDQGVSDVVFSLFAGKAYAIFALLFGFTFHIQADRRKREGRDFGYRFLWRLVLLAGFAALNAAFFPAGDVLLLFVAVGPVLFLTRRWSDGALLAAAVVLLSQPVEWYHCFASLADPAHRLPDFGVDALYAEAAEYTKAGDFGRFLAGNLTLGQKASLLWAVNAGRFVQ
;
A
#
# COMPACT_ATOMS: atom_id res chain seq x y z
N MET A 1 12.96 -23.03 -42.58
CA MET A 1 11.82 -22.17 -42.21
C MET A 1 11.85 -22.09 -40.70
N GLU A 2 12.77 -21.24 -40.19
CA GLU A 2 12.94 -21.03 -38.74
C GLU A 2 11.85 -20.09 -38.25
N LEU A 3 10.95 -20.64 -37.48
CA LEU A 3 9.99 -19.86 -36.69
C LEU A 3 10.77 -19.14 -35.59
N HIS A 4 11.19 -17.91 -35.86
CA HIS A 4 11.56 -16.97 -34.83
C HIS A 4 10.32 -16.70 -33.96
N THR A 5 10.09 -17.53 -32.97
CA THR A 5 9.31 -17.19 -31.80
C THR A 5 10.08 -16.10 -31.07
N ASP A 6 9.78 -14.84 -31.38
CA ASP A 6 10.09 -13.72 -30.49
C ASP A 6 9.36 -13.99 -29.16
N ALA A 7 9.91 -14.89 -28.37
CA ALA A 7 9.56 -15.03 -26.97
C ALA A 7 9.92 -13.69 -26.34
N LYS A 8 8.89 -12.84 -26.10
CA LYS A 8 9.00 -11.68 -25.24
C LYS A 8 9.84 -12.12 -24.05
N SER A 9 11.04 -11.59 -23.89
CA SER A 9 11.94 -11.97 -22.80
C SER A 9 11.23 -11.61 -21.50
N ARG A 10 10.53 -12.56 -20.96
CA ARG A 10 9.83 -12.49 -19.69
C ARG A 10 10.90 -12.63 -18.63
N ILE A 11 10.98 -11.67 -17.71
CA ILE A 11 11.93 -11.73 -16.60
C ILE A 11 11.27 -12.57 -15.52
N GLU A 12 11.49 -13.89 -15.56
CA GLU A 12 10.87 -14.86 -14.64
C GLU A 12 11.05 -14.49 -13.17
N ALA A 13 12.22 -13.98 -12.80
CA ALA A 13 12.50 -13.52 -11.43
C ALA A 13 11.56 -12.39 -10.97
N VAL A 14 11.21 -11.46 -11.88
CA VAL A 14 10.29 -10.35 -11.59
C VAL A 14 8.88 -10.88 -11.38
N ASP A 15 8.46 -11.83 -12.22
CA ASP A 15 7.12 -12.43 -12.08
C ASP A 15 7.03 -13.30 -10.80
N ALA A 16 8.09 -14.01 -10.45
CA ALA A 16 8.17 -14.78 -9.20
C ALA A 16 8.12 -13.87 -7.97
N LEU A 17 8.89 -12.77 -7.96
CA LEU A 17 8.86 -11.77 -6.88
C LEU A 17 7.49 -11.09 -6.75
N ARG A 18 6.82 -10.83 -7.87
CA ARG A 18 5.47 -10.27 -7.85
C ARG A 18 4.47 -11.25 -7.24
N GLY A 19 4.53 -12.52 -7.65
CA GLY A 19 3.71 -13.58 -7.07
C GLY A 19 3.93 -13.73 -5.57
N PHE A 20 5.20 -13.73 -5.14
CA PHE A 20 5.57 -13.77 -3.72
C PHE A 20 5.01 -12.55 -2.96
N ALA A 21 5.19 -11.33 -3.49
CA ALA A 21 4.70 -10.12 -2.84
C ALA A 21 3.17 -10.13 -2.68
N VAL A 22 2.43 -10.54 -3.72
CA VAL A 22 0.97 -10.65 -3.66
C VAL A 22 0.54 -11.69 -2.63
N MET A 23 1.17 -12.87 -2.60
CA MET A 23 0.87 -13.90 -1.61
C MET A 23 1.15 -13.43 -0.18
N ALA A 24 2.28 -12.76 0.04
CA ALA A 24 2.65 -12.21 1.35
C ALA A 24 1.69 -11.10 1.81
N ILE A 25 1.26 -10.20 0.91
CA ILE A 25 0.25 -9.18 1.18
C ILE A 25 -1.08 -9.83 1.56
N LEU A 26 -1.51 -10.85 0.81
CA LEU A 26 -2.74 -11.60 1.09
C LEU A 26 -2.72 -12.26 2.47
N LEU A 27 -1.58 -12.82 2.86
CA LEU A 27 -1.38 -13.42 4.18
C LEU A 27 -1.51 -12.38 5.30
N VAL A 28 -0.88 -11.22 5.16
CA VAL A 28 -0.97 -10.11 6.13
C VAL A 28 -2.40 -9.59 6.21
N HIS A 29 -3.04 -9.32 5.07
CA HIS A 29 -4.44 -8.85 5.05
C HIS A 29 -5.42 -9.85 5.65
N ASN A 30 -5.18 -11.14 5.50
CA ASN A 30 -6.01 -12.16 6.14
C ASN A 30 -5.99 -12.02 7.67
N LEU A 31 -4.80 -11.78 8.24
CA LEU A 31 -4.67 -11.53 9.68
C LEU A 31 -5.29 -10.19 10.08
N GLU A 32 -5.03 -9.11 9.33
CA GLU A 32 -5.53 -7.78 9.64
C GLU A 32 -7.05 -7.66 9.59
N HIS A 33 -7.70 -8.33 8.64
CA HIS A 33 -9.13 -8.15 8.41
C HIS A 33 -10.03 -9.18 9.10
N PHE A 34 -9.52 -10.38 9.39
CA PHE A 34 -10.34 -11.47 9.91
C PHE A 34 -9.97 -11.94 11.32
N ILE A 35 -8.75 -11.67 11.77
CA ILE A 35 -8.26 -12.17 13.06
C ILE A 35 -7.92 -11.02 14.02
N PHE A 36 -7.18 -10.02 13.56
CA PHE A 36 -6.76 -8.90 14.39
C PHE A 36 -7.86 -7.81 14.45
N PRO A 37 -8.12 -7.10 15.56
CA PRO A 37 -7.42 -7.20 16.86
C PRO A 37 -8.09 -8.12 17.88
N VAL A 38 -9.16 -8.81 17.50
CA VAL A 38 -9.95 -9.61 18.46
C VAL A 38 -9.69 -11.09 18.24
N TYR A 39 -8.83 -11.66 19.09
CA TYR A 39 -8.64 -13.10 19.14
C TYR A 39 -9.85 -13.76 19.81
N PRO A 40 -10.22 -15.01 19.39
CA PRO A 40 -11.29 -15.76 20.06
C PRO A 40 -11.03 -15.89 21.55
N ALA A 41 -11.94 -15.39 22.36
CA ALA A 41 -11.79 -15.38 23.82
C ALA A 41 -11.80 -16.78 24.45
N ASP A 42 -12.39 -17.76 23.76
CA ASP A 42 -12.59 -19.15 24.25
C ASP A 42 -11.51 -20.13 23.76
N SER A 43 -10.40 -19.64 23.21
CA SER A 43 -9.28 -20.48 22.78
C SER A 43 -8.58 -21.09 23.99
N ALA A 44 -8.21 -22.38 23.92
CA ALA A 44 -7.33 -22.98 24.91
C ALA A 44 -6.03 -22.14 25.02
N GLY A 45 -5.50 -21.94 26.22
CA GLY A 45 -4.39 -21.00 26.46
C GLY A 45 -3.14 -21.26 25.60
N TRP A 46 -2.82 -22.52 25.28
CA TRP A 46 -1.73 -22.87 24.39
C TRP A 46 -2.01 -22.46 22.92
N LEU A 47 -3.29 -22.52 22.50
CA LEU A 47 -3.70 -22.14 21.14
C LEU A 47 -3.58 -20.63 20.97
N GLY A 48 -4.01 -19.82 21.95
CA GLY A 48 -3.85 -18.37 21.95
C GLY A 48 -2.36 -17.97 21.86
N THR A 49 -1.48 -18.67 22.58
CA THR A 49 -0.03 -18.41 22.50
C THR A 49 0.52 -18.76 21.11
N LEU A 50 0.05 -19.85 20.49
CA LEU A 50 0.43 -20.25 19.14
C LEU A 50 -0.05 -19.22 18.10
N ASP A 51 -1.31 -18.80 18.19
CA ASP A 51 -1.91 -17.83 17.28
C ASP A 51 -1.16 -16.48 17.33
N GLN A 52 -0.82 -16.02 18.54
CA GLN A 52 -0.02 -14.82 18.71
C GLN A 52 1.38 -14.99 18.13
N GLY A 53 2.04 -16.12 18.39
CA GLY A 53 3.35 -16.42 17.82
C GLY A 53 3.36 -16.47 16.29
N VAL A 54 2.34 -17.07 15.67
CA VAL A 54 2.17 -17.10 14.21
C VAL A 54 1.93 -15.68 13.68
N SER A 55 1.07 -14.91 14.34
CA SER A 55 0.81 -13.52 13.98
C SER A 55 2.09 -12.69 14.02
N ASP A 56 2.85 -12.76 15.12
CA ASP A 56 4.11 -12.03 15.29
C ASP A 56 5.13 -12.39 14.21
N VAL A 57 5.25 -13.66 13.87
CA VAL A 57 6.14 -14.14 12.80
C VAL A 57 5.69 -13.59 11.44
N VAL A 58 4.41 -13.67 11.11
CA VAL A 58 3.90 -13.20 9.83
C VAL A 58 4.08 -11.68 9.70
N PHE A 59 3.71 -10.91 10.72
CA PHE A 59 3.89 -9.46 10.69
C PHE A 59 5.37 -9.08 10.64
N SER A 60 6.23 -9.74 11.42
CA SER A 60 7.67 -9.47 11.41
C SER A 60 8.34 -9.78 10.08
N LEU A 61 7.94 -10.84 9.40
CA LEU A 61 8.57 -11.26 8.15
C LEU A 61 7.99 -10.56 6.91
N PHE A 62 6.68 -10.30 6.87
CA PHE A 62 5.99 -9.89 5.66
C PHE A 62 5.41 -8.48 5.70
N ALA A 63 4.93 -7.99 6.87
CA ALA A 63 4.33 -6.67 6.95
C ALA A 63 5.34 -5.57 6.59
N GLY A 64 4.92 -4.62 5.77
CA GLY A 64 5.78 -3.56 5.24
C GLY A 64 6.72 -4.03 4.13
N LYS A 65 7.41 -5.16 4.29
CA LYS A 65 8.39 -5.67 3.29
C LYS A 65 7.71 -6.11 1.99
N ALA A 66 6.60 -6.82 2.10
CA ALA A 66 5.83 -7.25 0.93
C ALA A 66 5.29 -6.04 0.13
N TYR A 67 4.83 -5.01 0.82
CA TYR A 67 4.39 -3.76 0.20
C TYR A 67 5.54 -3.02 -0.48
N ALA A 68 6.72 -2.96 0.16
CA ALA A 68 7.91 -2.35 -0.43
C ALA A 68 8.36 -3.07 -1.70
N ILE A 69 8.38 -4.42 -1.69
CA ILE A 69 8.69 -5.22 -2.88
C ILE A 69 7.67 -4.95 -3.98
N PHE A 70 6.38 -4.93 -3.64
CA PHE A 70 5.32 -4.68 -4.61
C PHE A 70 5.41 -3.28 -5.21
N ALA A 71 5.69 -2.25 -4.40
CA ALA A 71 5.90 -0.87 -4.85
C ALA A 71 7.10 -0.75 -5.80
N LEU A 72 8.21 -1.38 -5.44
CA LEU A 72 9.41 -1.42 -6.29
C LEU A 72 9.11 -2.08 -7.65
N LEU A 73 8.40 -3.20 -7.64
CA LEU A 73 8.00 -3.91 -8.86
C LEU A 73 6.98 -3.12 -9.69
N PHE A 74 6.14 -2.32 -9.05
CA PHE A 74 5.22 -1.40 -9.73
C PHE A 74 5.99 -0.33 -10.49
N GLY A 75 6.95 0.34 -9.85
CA GLY A 75 7.82 1.34 -10.48
C GLY A 75 8.69 0.74 -11.58
N PHE A 76 9.28 -0.43 -11.35
CA PHE A 76 10.09 -1.16 -12.34
C PHE A 76 9.28 -1.52 -13.59
N THR A 77 8.07 -2.04 -13.39
CA THR A 77 7.16 -2.36 -14.49
C THR A 77 6.74 -1.11 -15.27
N PHE A 78 6.52 0.00 -14.58
CA PHE A 78 6.23 1.29 -15.21
C PHE A 78 7.39 1.70 -16.13
N HIS A 79 8.62 1.66 -15.62
CA HIS A 79 9.82 2.04 -16.38
C HIS A 79 9.99 1.17 -17.65
N ILE A 80 9.94 -0.15 -17.52
CA ILE A 80 10.07 -1.06 -18.67
C ILE A 80 8.99 -0.80 -19.72
N GLN A 81 7.75 -0.60 -19.30
CA GLN A 81 6.65 -0.36 -20.23
C GLN A 81 6.77 1.01 -20.91
N ALA A 82 7.21 2.03 -20.17
CA ALA A 82 7.45 3.37 -20.72
C ALA A 82 8.57 3.36 -21.76
N ASP A 83 9.72 2.72 -21.44
CA ASP A 83 10.86 2.62 -22.34
C ASP A 83 10.52 1.82 -23.60
N ARG A 84 9.85 0.68 -23.45
CA ARG A 84 9.40 -0.12 -24.61
C ARG A 84 8.49 0.68 -25.54
N ARG A 85 7.51 1.41 -24.99
CA ARG A 85 6.60 2.24 -25.78
C ARG A 85 7.30 3.39 -26.47
N LYS A 86 8.26 4.01 -25.79
CA LYS A 86 9.11 5.05 -26.38
C LYS A 86 9.87 4.52 -27.59
N ARG A 87 10.44 3.32 -27.51
CA ARG A 87 11.13 2.66 -28.64
C ARG A 87 10.19 2.31 -29.80
N GLU A 88 8.93 1.97 -29.50
CA GLU A 88 7.90 1.70 -30.51
C GLU A 88 7.29 2.99 -31.12
N GLY A 89 7.72 4.19 -30.68
CA GLY A 89 7.16 5.48 -31.12
C GLY A 89 5.71 5.69 -30.67
N ARG A 90 5.25 5.00 -29.65
CA ARG A 90 3.87 5.00 -29.16
C ARG A 90 3.77 5.75 -27.83
N ASP A 91 2.67 6.47 -27.64
CA ASP A 91 2.41 7.11 -26.34
C ASP A 91 2.08 6.05 -25.26
N PHE A 92 2.78 6.18 -24.14
CA PHE A 92 2.55 5.34 -22.97
C PHE A 92 1.48 5.95 -22.04
N GLY A 93 1.32 7.29 -22.04
CA GLY A 93 0.58 8.01 -21.03
C GLY A 93 -0.89 7.63 -20.92
N TYR A 94 -1.61 7.58 -22.05
CA TYR A 94 -3.04 7.24 -22.07
C TYR A 94 -3.32 5.83 -21.53
N ARG A 95 -2.52 4.85 -21.92
CA ARG A 95 -2.70 3.46 -21.41
C ARG A 95 -2.37 3.33 -19.92
N PHE A 96 -1.39 4.07 -19.45
CA PHE A 96 -1.05 4.07 -18.04
C PHE A 96 -2.16 4.71 -17.21
N LEU A 97 -2.68 5.86 -17.63
CA LEU A 97 -3.81 6.52 -16.97
C LEU A 97 -5.04 5.63 -16.95
N TRP A 98 -5.34 4.95 -18.06
CA TRP A 98 -6.45 3.99 -18.10
C TRP A 98 -6.28 2.84 -17.10
N ARG A 99 -5.06 2.33 -16.95
CA ARG A 99 -4.75 1.32 -15.91
C ARG A 99 -4.93 1.86 -14.50
N LEU A 100 -4.59 3.12 -14.24
CA LEU A 100 -4.84 3.77 -12.95
C LEU A 100 -6.35 3.92 -12.69
N VAL A 101 -7.15 4.25 -13.69
CA VAL A 101 -8.60 4.30 -13.56
C VAL A 101 -9.19 2.94 -13.21
N LEU A 102 -8.74 1.87 -13.88
CA LEU A 102 -9.15 0.50 -13.52
C LEU A 102 -8.70 0.13 -12.11
N LEU A 103 -7.45 0.47 -11.74
CA LEU A 103 -6.93 0.24 -10.40
C LEU A 103 -7.75 1.00 -9.35
N ALA A 104 -8.16 2.25 -9.65
CA ALA A 104 -9.03 3.03 -8.78
C ALA A 104 -10.41 2.37 -8.58
N GLY A 105 -10.96 1.77 -9.64
CA GLY A 105 -12.19 0.98 -9.54
C GLY A 105 -12.05 -0.23 -8.60
N PHE A 106 -10.96 -0.98 -8.74
CA PHE A 106 -10.67 -2.10 -7.83
C PHE A 106 -10.38 -1.63 -6.40
N ALA A 107 -9.64 -0.52 -6.23
CA ALA A 107 -9.38 0.08 -4.93
C ALA A 107 -10.70 0.51 -4.25
N ALA A 108 -11.61 1.16 -4.99
CA ALA A 108 -12.92 1.55 -4.47
C ALA A 108 -13.77 0.34 -4.08
N LEU A 109 -13.72 -0.73 -4.88
CA LEU A 109 -14.42 -1.97 -4.55
C LEU A 109 -13.84 -2.60 -3.26
N ASN A 110 -12.52 -2.71 -3.16
CA ASN A 110 -11.85 -3.21 -1.96
C ASN A 110 -12.18 -2.34 -0.74
N ALA A 111 -12.09 -1.03 -0.88
CA ALA A 111 -12.37 -0.06 0.15
C ALA A 111 -13.82 -0.11 0.67
N ALA A 112 -14.77 -0.52 -0.17
CA ALA A 112 -16.17 -0.68 0.23
C ALA A 112 -16.36 -1.82 1.25
N PHE A 113 -15.53 -2.86 1.15
CA PHE A 113 -15.63 -4.03 2.04
C PHE A 113 -14.65 -3.95 3.22
N PHE A 114 -13.52 -3.28 3.06
CA PHE A 114 -12.46 -3.21 4.07
C PHE A 114 -12.12 -1.75 4.40
N PRO A 115 -12.43 -1.27 5.62
CA PRO A 115 -12.25 0.13 6.00
C PRO A 115 -10.80 0.56 6.16
N ALA A 116 -9.88 -0.38 6.37
CA ALA A 116 -8.50 -0.09 6.71
C ALA A 116 -7.50 -0.72 5.73
N GLY A 117 -6.35 -0.08 5.55
CA GLY A 117 -5.17 -0.70 4.94
C GLY A 117 -5.20 -0.81 3.42
N ASP A 118 -5.99 -0.01 2.70
CA ASP A 118 -6.04 -0.11 1.23
C ASP A 118 -4.79 0.48 0.55
N VAL A 119 -3.83 -0.39 0.30
CA VAL A 119 -2.61 -0.07 -0.45
C VAL A 119 -2.90 0.25 -1.93
N LEU A 120 -3.98 -0.29 -2.50
CA LEU A 120 -4.34 -0.02 -3.91
C LEU A 120 -4.67 1.47 -4.11
N LEU A 121 -5.36 2.08 -3.16
CA LEU A 121 -5.66 3.51 -3.21
C LEU A 121 -4.39 4.36 -3.16
N LEU A 122 -3.39 3.94 -2.38
CA LEU A 122 -2.08 4.61 -2.35
C LEU A 122 -1.39 4.54 -3.72
N PHE A 123 -1.41 3.39 -4.41
CA PHE A 123 -0.86 3.27 -5.76
C PHE A 123 -1.61 4.14 -6.78
N VAL A 124 -2.92 4.30 -6.62
CA VAL A 124 -3.72 5.22 -7.44
C VAL A 124 -3.28 6.67 -7.20
N ALA A 125 -3.01 7.06 -5.95
CA ALA A 125 -2.57 8.41 -5.59
C ALA A 125 -1.13 8.70 -6.08
N VAL A 126 -0.21 7.72 -5.97
CA VAL A 126 1.19 7.86 -6.39
C VAL A 126 1.37 7.71 -7.90
N GLY A 127 0.50 6.96 -8.58
CA GLY A 127 0.58 6.72 -10.02
C GLY A 127 0.73 7.99 -10.87
N PRO A 128 -0.04 9.06 -10.66
CA PRO A 128 0.14 10.34 -11.35
C PRO A 128 1.53 10.96 -11.15
N VAL A 129 2.14 10.79 -9.97
CA VAL A 129 3.50 11.28 -9.70
C VAL A 129 4.50 10.57 -10.60
N LEU A 130 4.41 9.24 -10.75
CA LEU A 130 5.24 8.49 -11.70
C LEU A 130 5.05 8.97 -13.14
N PHE A 131 3.83 9.30 -13.51
CA PHE A 131 3.55 9.84 -14.84
C PHE A 131 4.18 11.24 -15.03
N LEU A 132 4.15 12.10 -14.05
CA LEU A 132 4.76 13.43 -14.10
C LEU A 132 6.29 13.36 -14.13
N THR A 133 6.88 12.46 -13.35
CA THR A 133 8.34 12.28 -13.23
C THR A 133 8.95 11.47 -14.38
N ARG A 134 8.15 10.89 -15.29
CA ARG A 134 8.62 10.05 -16.42
C ARG A 134 9.64 10.68 -17.34
N ARG A 135 9.75 12.01 -17.33
CA ARG A 135 10.71 12.80 -18.14
C ARG A 135 11.95 13.26 -17.37
N TRP A 136 12.02 12.92 -16.09
CA TRP A 136 13.17 13.28 -15.27
C TRP A 136 14.39 12.44 -15.70
N SER A 137 15.58 13.00 -15.48
CA SER A 137 16.82 12.25 -15.68
C SER A 137 16.98 11.19 -14.60
N ASP A 138 17.74 10.12 -14.91
CA ASP A 138 18.03 9.03 -13.95
C ASP A 138 18.67 9.57 -12.67
N GLY A 139 19.55 10.60 -12.78
CA GLY A 139 20.15 11.26 -11.62
C GLY A 139 19.13 11.99 -10.75
N ALA A 140 18.15 12.68 -11.36
CA ALA A 140 17.09 13.34 -10.61
C ALA A 140 16.15 12.32 -9.91
N LEU A 141 15.82 11.23 -10.58
CA LEU A 141 15.04 10.15 -9.99
C LEU A 141 15.77 9.48 -8.83
N LEU A 142 17.07 9.22 -9.00
CA LEU A 142 17.91 8.65 -7.95
C LEU A 142 18.01 9.60 -6.74
N ALA A 143 18.24 10.88 -6.98
CA ALA A 143 18.29 11.89 -5.91
C ALA A 143 16.96 11.96 -5.16
N ALA A 144 15.83 12.00 -5.86
CA ALA A 144 14.50 11.96 -5.25
C ALA A 144 14.28 10.67 -4.42
N ALA A 145 14.69 9.51 -4.96
CA ALA A 145 14.58 8.24 -4.23
C ALA A 145 15.43 8.25 -2.95
N VAL A 146 16.66 8.74 -3.00
CA VAL A 146 17.55 8.85 -1.83
C VAL A 146 16.93 9.78 -0.77
N VAL A 147 16.39 10.93 -1.18
CA VAL A 147 15.72 11.86 -0.26
C VAL A 147 14.51 11.21 0.40
N LEU A 148 13.65 10.53 -0.37
CA LEU A 148 12.46 9.86 0.17
C LEU A 148 12.85 8.69 1.10
N LEU A 149 13.81 7.86 0.72
CA LEU A 149 14.30 6.75 1.54
C LEU A 149 15.05 7.21 2.80
N SER A 150 15.57 8.43 2.83
CA SER A 150 16.20 8.99 4.04
C SER A 150 15.18 9.39 5.11
N GLN A 151 13.88 9.31 4.82
CA GLN A 151 12.79 9.57 5.78
C GLN A 151 12.94 10.93 6.51
N PRO A 152 13.02 12.06 5.80
CA PRO A 152 13.34 13.36 6.41
C PRO A 152 12.31 13.83 7.43
N VAL A 153 11.05 13.41 7.29
CA VAL A 153 9.97 13.75 8.24
C VAL A 153 10.17 13.03 9.57
N GLU A 154 10.59 11.77 9.54
CA GLU A 154 10.90 11.00 10.75
C GLU A 154 12.10 11.59 11.49
N TRP A 155 13.13 11.97 10.77
CA TRP A 155 14.27 12.67 11.37
C TRP A 155 13.88 14.00 12.00
N TYR A 156 13.02 14.77 11.31
CA TYR A 156 12.51 16.02 11.87
C TYR A 156 11.79 15.78 13.21
N HIS A 157 10.87 14.81 13.27
CA HIS A 157 10.14 14.47 14.50
C HIS A 157 11.07 13.90 15.58
N CYS A 158 12.06 13.10 15.19
CA CYS A 158 13.08 12.58 16.10
C CYS A 158 13.87 13.74 16.76
N PHE A 159 14.40 14.66 15.96
CA PHE A 159 15.14 15.80 16.49
C PHE A 159 14.26 16.79 17.28
N ALA A 160 13.05 17.01 16.82
CA ALA A 160 12.08 17.85 17.52
C ALA A 160 11.73 17.29 18.91
N SER A 161 11.53 15.99 19.03
CA SER A 161 11.25 15.33 20.32
C SER A 161 12.46 15.30 21.25
N LEU A 162 13.68 15.27 20.70
CA LEU A 162 14.91 15.42 21.51
C LEU A 162 15.11 16.84 22.03
N ALA A 163 14.71 17.83 21.23
CA ALA A 163 14.81 19.25 21.61
C ALA A 163 13.71 19.71 22.57
N ASP A 164 12.50 19.17 22.38
CA ASP A 164 11.33 19.47 23.18
C ASP A 164 10.61 18.16 23.59
N PRO A 165 10.74 17.72 24.85
CA PRO A 165 10.03 16.55 25.35
C PRO A 165 8.50 16.65 25.29
N ALA A 166 7.95 17.86 25.13
CA ALA A 166 6.52 18.10 24.95
C ALA A 166 6.08 17.96 23.48
N HIS A 167 7.02 17.82 22.54
CA HIS A 167 6.70 17.61 21.14
C HIS A 167 5.80 16.39 20.96
N ARG A 168 4.70 16.57 20.26
CA ARG A 168 3.73 15.51 19.94
C ARG A 168 3.50 15.49 18.45
N LEU A 169 3.32 14.30 17.91
CA LEU A 169 2.82 14.14 16.55
C LEU A 169 1.42 14.72 16.45
N PRO A 170 1.05 15.34 15.32
CA PRO A 170 -0.30 15.84 15.13
C PRO A 170 -1.31 14.68 15.23
N ASP A 171 -2.33 14.86 16.06
CA ASP A 171 -3.44 13.92 16.15
C ASP A 171 -4.60 14.43 15.29
N PHE A 172 -4.98 13.65 14.27
CA PHE A 172 -6.08 13.96 13.38
C PHE A 172 -7.39 13.24 13.76
N GLY A 173 -7.48 12.68 14.96
CA GLY A 173 -8.66 11.98 15.45
C GLY A 173 -8.95 10.68 14.69
N VAL A 174 -7.92 9.99 14.23
CA VAL A 174 -8.01 8.77 13.42
C VAL A 174 -8.78 7.68 14.15
N ASP A 175 -8.53 7.49 15.46
CA ASP A 175 -9.19 6.47 16.26
C ASP A 175 -10.69 6.72 16.37
N ALA A 176 -11.11 7.99 16.48
CA ALA A 176 -12.52 8.35 16.51
C ALA A 176 -13.22 8.04 15.17
N LEU A 177 -12.53 8.26 14.04
CA LEU A 177 -13.06 7.93 12.72
C LEU A 177 -13.20 6.42 12.51
N TYR A 178 -12.25 5.61 12.99
CA TYR A 178 -12.37 4.16 12.96
C TYR A 178 -13.47 3.65 13.87
N ALA A 179 -13.63 4.22 15.06
CA ALA A 179 -14.71 3.88 15.98
C ALA A 179 -16.08 4.19 15.33
N GLU A 180 -16.22 5.37 14.72
CA GLU A 180 -17.44 5.73 13.98
C GLU A 180 -17.72 4.79 12.81
N ALA A 181 -16.72 4.43 12.01
CA ALA A 181 -16.86 3.46 10.93
C ALA A 181 -17.29 2.07 11.44
N ALA A 182 -16.78 1.65 12.61
CA ALA A 182 -17.15 0.38 13.25
C ALA A 182 -18.63 0.36 13.70
N GLU A 183 -19.21 1.50 14.11
CA GLU A 183 -20.63 1.58 14.44
C GLU A 183 -21.54 1.32 13.23
N TYR A 184 -21.14 1.74 12.04
CA TYR A 184 -21.88 1.39 10.81
C TYR A 184 -21.87 -0.11 10.53
N THR A 185 -20.78 -0.80 10.86
CA THR A 185 -20.68 -2.26 10.75
C THR A 185 -21.65 -2.97 11.71
N LYS A 186 -21.79 -2.45 12.95
CA LYS A 186 -22.69 -3.01 13.96
C LYS A 186 -24.17 -2.74 13.68
N ALA A 187 -24.48 -1.71 12.91
CA ALA A 187 -25.85 -1.30 12.64
C ALA A 187 -26.65 -2.31 11.77
N GLY A 188 -25.99 -3.30 11.14
CA GLY A 188 -26.65 -4.32 10.33
C GLY A 188 -27.23 -3.81 9.00
N ASP A 189 -27.00 -2.55 8.65
CA ASP A 189 -27.41 -1.94 7.38
C ASP A 189 -26.25 -2.00 6.38
N PHE A 190 -26.41 -2.85 5.36
CA PHE A 190 -25.38 -3.07 4.36
C PHE A 190 -25.04 -1.79 3.56
N GLY A 191 -26.02 -0.94 3.28
CA GLY A 191 -25.78 0.32 2.59
C GLY A 191 -24.93 1.30 3.42
N ARG A 192 -25.24 1.41 4.72
CA ARG A 192 -24.43 2.21 5.66
C ARG A 192 -23.04 1.63 5.86
N PHE A 193 -22.91 0.32 5.95
CA PHE A 193 -21.61 -0.36 6.03
C PHE A 193 -20.71 0.03 4.85
N LEU A 194 -21.18 -0.13 3.61
CA LEU A 194 -20.42 0.25 2.42
C LEU A 194 -20.07 1.74 2.39
N ALA A 195 -21.05 2.60 2.70
CA ALA A 195 -20.84 4.05 2.72
C ALA A 195 -19.84 4.46 3.82
N GLY A 196 -19.93 3.88 5.01
CA GLY A 196 -19.00 4.11 6.11
C GLY A 196 -17.56 3.75 5.75
N ASN A 197 -17.36 2.57 5.16
CA ASN A 197 -16.05 2.13 4.72
C ASN A 197 -15.46 3.03 3.63
N LEU A 198 -16.26 3.37 2.59
CA LEU A 198 -15.81 4.23 1.49
C LEU A 198 -15.51 5.67 1.91
N THR A 199 -16.12 6.16 2.96
CA THR A 199 -15.96 7.55 3.42
C THR A 199 -15.09 7.64 4.65
N LEU A 200 -15.61 7.22 5.81
CA LEU A 200 -14.94 7.35 7.10
C LEU A 200 -13.70 6.46 7.20
N GLY A 201 -13.82 5.20 6.77
CA GLY A 201 -12.71 4.25 6.80
C GLY A 201 -11.55 4.71 5.92
N GLN A 202 -11.82 5.18 4.69
CA GLN A 202 -10.77 5.68 3.81
C GLN A 202 -10.19 7.02 4.27
N LYS A 203 -11.02 7.91 4.83
CA LYS A 203 -10.56 9.15 5.46
C LYS A 203 -9.65 8.84 6.64
N ALA A 204 -10.02 7.89 7.49
CA ALA A 204 -9.19 7.46 8.62
C ALA A 204 -7.85 6.88 8.16
N SER A 205 -7.85 6.00 7.15
CA SER A 205 -6.64 5.41 6.58
C SER A 205 -5.72 6.47 5.96
N LEU A 206 -6.29 7.44 5.25
CA LEU A 206 -5.53 8.55 4.66
C LEU A 206 -4.91 9.44 5.74
N LEU A 207 -5.68 9.84 6.75
CA LEU A 207 -5.19 10.67 7.86
C LEU A 207 -4.17 9.91 8.71
N TRP A 208 -4.35 8.61 8.90
CA TRP A 208 -3.35 7.79 9.58
C TRP A 208 -2.03 7.76 8.80
N ALA A 209 -2.06 7.63 7.49
CA ALA A 209 -0.87 7.67 6.66
C ALA A 209 -0.16 9.04 6.72
N VAL A 210 -0.94 10.15 6.79
CA VAL A 210 -0.39 11.50 7.00
C VAL A 210 0.21 11.63 8.38
N ASN A 211 -0.50 11.19 9.42
CA ASN A 211 -0.06 11.25 10.81
C ASN A 211 1.22 10.46 11.05
N ALA A 212 1.31 9.28 10.45
CA ALA A 212 2.51 8.43 10.49
C ALA A 212 3.64 8.89 9.56
N GLY A 213 3.50 10.02 8.85
CA GLY A 213 4.50 10.51 7.88
C GLY A 213 4.68 9.65 6.64
N ARG A 214 3.83 8.64 6.44
CA ARG A 214 4.01 7.60 5.40
C ARG A 214 3.83 8.05 3.96
N PHE A 215 3.32 9.26 3.72
CA PHE A 215 3.27 9.83 2.36
C PHE A 215 4.64 10.31 1.87
N VAL A 216 5.61 10.42 2.76
CA VAL A 216 6.97 10.94 2.47
C VAL A 216 8.02 9.84 2.64
N GLN A 217 7.58 8.62 2.98
CA GLN A 217 8.42 7.42 3.13
C GLN A 217 8.51 6.58 1.87
#